data_6b0219d881a93312402bba76c81cc405
#
_entry.id   6b0219d881a93312402bba76c81cc405
#
_cell.length_a   1.000
_cell.length_b   1.000
_cell.length_c   1.000
_cell.angle_alpha   90.00
_cell.angle_beta   90.00
_cell.angle_gamma   90.00
#
_symmetry.space_group_name_H-M   'P 1'
#
loop_
_entity.id
_entity.type
_entity.pdbx_description
1 polymer ?
#
loop_
_entity_poly.entity_id
_entity_poly.type
_entity_poly.pdbx_seq_one_letter_code
_entity_poly.pdbx_strand_id
1 'polypeptide(L)'
;MRMKISITFFLILISLCVAAQKELDYDGYYVSIPDSNTMSMFKYYLRFYPDGTVIGVTTAGKPQNLVPWFKKENKTTYKGKYAITDSAIKFSMTSEQGEVNYDGRLTPDNKLVLIVKSLINKYEGKEEYGFMKMEAVK
;
A
#
# COMPACT_ATOMS: atom_id res chain seq x y z
N MET A 1 25.82 57.15 -30.40
CA MET A 1 26.29 56.05 -29.56
C MET A 1 25.14 55.09 -29.31
N ARG A 2 25.13 54.00 -30.02
CA ARG A 2 24.04 52.99 -29.85
C ARG A 2 24.54 51.92 -28.89
N MET A 3 23.97 51.89 -27.70
CA MET A 3 24.20 50.84 -26.73
C MET A 3 23.51 49.57 -27.20
N LYS A 4 24.26 48.54 -27.56
CA LYS A 4 23.73 47.20 -27.81
C LYS A 4 23.51 46.52 -26.45
N ILE A 5 22.27 46.46 -26.06
CA ILE A 5 21.89 45.67 -24.89
C ILE A 5 21.89 44.19 -25.34
N SER A 6 22.96 43.50 -24.95
CA SER A 6 23.05 42.04 -25.09
C SER A 6 22.18 41.40 -24.00
N ILE A 7 20.97 41.00 -24.36
CA ILE A 7 20.12 40.21 -23.49
C ILE A 7 20.68 38.80 -23.52
N THR A 8 21.54 38.50 -22.56
CA THR A 8 21.95 37.12 -22.28
C THR A 8 20.77 36.42 -21.65
N PHE A 9 20.06 35.63 -22.44
CA PHE A 9 18.99 34.77 -21.99
C PHE A 9 19.61 33.66 -21.15
N PHE A 10 19.63 33.86 -19.83
CA PHE A 10 20.03 32.85 -18.87
C PHE A 10 18.90 31.80 -18.77
N LEU A 11 18.99 30.78 -19.62
CA LEU A 11 18.15 29.60 -19.53
C LEU A 11 18.53 28.87 -18.22
N ILE A 12 17.81 29.17 -17.17
CA ILE A 12 17.82 28.37 -15.96
C ILE A 12 17.14 27.06 -16.31
N LEU A 13 17.94 26.07 -16.67
CA LEU A 13 17.47 24.68 -16.68
C LEU A 13 17.15 24.30 -15.23
N ILE A 14 15.92 24.52 -14.82
CA ILE A 14 15.39 23.92 -13.62
C ILE A 14 15.27 22.43 -13.95
N SER A 15 16.32 21.70 -13.64
CA SER A 15 16.28 20.25 -13.61
C SER A 15 15.28 19.87 -12.51
N LEU A 16 14.02 19.71 -12.90
CA LEU A 16 13.01 19.05 -12.08
C LEU A 16 13.49 17.61 -11.92
N CYS A 17 14.25 17.35 -10.86
CA CYS A 17 14.43 16.00 -10.37
C CYS A 17 13.04 15.50 -9.93
N VAL A 18 12.26 15.01 -10.87
CA VAL A 18 11.08 14.21 -10.55
C VAL A 18 11.64 12.90 -10.00
N ALA A 19 11.81 12.84 -8.67
CA ALA A 19 12.05 11.56 -8.02
C ALA A 19 10.89 10.65 -8.42
N ALA A 20 11.19 9.54 -9.12
CA ALA A 20 10.20 8.56 -9.49
C ALA A 20 9.55 8.05 -8.19
N GLN A 21 8.27 8.37 -7.98
CA GLN A 21 7.53 7.89 -6.84
C GLN A 21 7.34 6.38 -6.97
N LYS A 22 7.54 5.66 -5.87
CA LYS A 22 7.26 4.23 -5.85
C LYS A 22 5.75 4.03 -5.98
N GLU A 23 5.36 3.18 -6.92
CA GLU A 23 3.98 2.75 -7.11
C GLU A 23 3.72 1.43 -6.39
N LEU A 24 2.45 1.15 -6.10
CA LEU A 24 2.03 -0.14 -5.57
C LEU A 24 2.35 -1.26 -6.56
N ASP A 25 2.83 -2.38 -6.06
CA ASP A 25 3.00 -3.59 -6.83
C ASP A 25 1.73 -4.45 -6.78
N TYR A 26 1.31 -4.96 -7.93
CA TYR A 26 0.08 -5.75 -8.09
C TYR A 26 0.32 -7.24 -8.30
N ASP A 27 1.57 -7.67 -8.41
CA ASP A 27 1.98 -9.04 -8.70
C ASP A 27 2.36 -9.85 -7.44
N GLY A 28 1.75 -9.49 -6.32
CA GLY A 28 2.00 -10.15 -5.04
C GLY A 28 1.17 -9.59 -3.91
N TYR A 29 1.69 -9.74 -2.71
CA TYR A 29 1.04 -9.33 -1.47
C TYR A 29 1.92 -8.41 -0.67
N TYR A 30 1.29 -7.50 0.08
CA TYR A 30 1.94 -6.81 1.19
C TYR A 30 1.66 -7.59 2.46
N VAL A 31 2.71 -8.00 3.15
CA VAL A 31 2.66 -8.90 4.30
C VAL A 31 3.09 -8.15 5.55
N SER A 32 2.32 -8.27 6.63
CA SER A 32 2.65 -7.64 7.91
C SER A 32 4.02 -8.09 8.42
N ILE A 33 4.82 -7.11 8.85
CA ILE A 33 6.11 -7.34 9.51
C ILE A 33 5.82 -7.33 11.01
N PRO A 34 6.01 -8.45 11.73
CA PRO A 34 5.74 -8.48 13.16
C PRO A 34 6.71 -7.57 13.91
N ASP A 35 6.20 -6.88 14.91
CA ASP A 35 7.03 -6.21 15.88
C ASP A 35 7.86 -7.25 16.65
N SER A 36 9.12 -6.94 16.93
CA SER A 36 10.07 -7.83 17.62
C SER A 36 9.57 -8.36 18.98
N ASN A 37 8.56 -7.71 19.55
CA ASN A 37 7.95 -8.06 20.83
C ASN A 37 6.68 -8.91 20.70
N THR A 38 6.21 -9.18 19.48
CA THR A 38 4.96 -9.91 19.27
C THR A 38 5.21 -11.21 18.51
N MET A 39 5.14 -12.32 19.21
CA MET A 39 5.12 -13.64 18.59
C MET A 39 3.70 -13.98 18.13
N SER A 40 3.27 -13.42 17.00
CA SER A 40 2.00 -13.80 16.39
C SER A 40 2.23 -14.87 15.31
N MET A 41 1.50 -15.97 15.41
CA MET A 41 1.47 -16.98 14.35
C MET A 41 0.68 -16.50 13.13
N PHE A 42 -0.15 -15.49 13.31
CA PHE A 42 -0.98 -14.94 12.25
C PHE A 42 -0.25 -13.81 11.53
N LYS A 43 -0.36 -13.81 10.21
CA LYS A 43 0.09 -12.72 9.34
C LYS A 43 -1.10 -12.10 8.64
N TYR A 44 -1.00 -10.81 8.42
CA TYR A 44 -1.95 -10.04 7.64
C TYR A 44 -1.40 -9.87 6.23
N TYR A 45 -2.23 -10.15 5.24
CA TYR A 45 -1.89 -10.01 3.83
C TYR A 45 -2.84 -9.04 3.17
N LEU A 46 -2.28 -8.09 2.42
CA LEU A 46 -3.03 -7.13 1.63
C LEU A 46 -2.67 -7.31 0.16
N ARG A 47 -3.66 -7.39 -0.69
CA ARG A 47 -3.47 -7.34 -2.13
C ARG A 47 -4.22 -6.17 -2.71
N PHE A 48 -3.51 -5.37 -3.48
CA PHE A 48 -4.05 -4.23 -4.20
C PHE A 48 -4.25 -4.58 -5.66
N TYR A 49 -5.29 -4.04 -6.24
CA TYR A 49 -5.63 -4.21 -7.65
C TYR A 49 -5.62 -2.86 -8.35
N PRO A 50 -5.26 -2.81 -9.67
CA PRO A 50 -5.19 -1.55 -10.41
C PRO A 50 -6.51 -0.79 -10.48
N ASP A 51 -7.64 -1.48 -10.30
CA ASP A 51 -8.99 -0.88 -10.33
C ASP A 51 -9.36 -0.15 -9.03
N GLY A 52 -8.46 -0.05 -8.05
CA GLY A 52 -8.71 0.58 -6.75
C GLY A 52 -9.25 -0.37 -5.67
N THR A 53 -9.36 -1.66 -5.95
CA THR A 53 -9.78 -2.65 -4.95
C THR A 53 -8.61 -3.08 -4.08
N VAL A 54 -8.85 -3.26 -2.79
CA VAL A 54 -7.93 -3.90 -1.84
C VAL A 54 -8.64 -5.04 -1.13
N ILE A 55 -7.95 -6.15 -0.98
CA ILE A 55 -8.44 -7.34 -0.26
C ILE A 55 -7.43 -7.68 0.83
N GLY A 56 -7.93 -7.96 2.03
CA GLY A 56 -7.14 -8.36 3.18
C GLY A 56 -7.49 -9.77 3.66
N VAL A 57 -6.47 -10.54 4.01
CA VAL A 57 -6.61 -11.88 4.57
C VAL A 57 -5.67 -12.04 5.76
N THR A 58 -6.17 -12.59 6.85
CA THR A 58 -5.39 -12.95 8.03
C THR A 58 -5.31 -14.46 8.13
N THR A 59 -4.11 -15.01 8.17
CA THR A 59 -3.92 -16.47 8.24
C THR A 59 -2.61 -16.84 8.93
N ALA A 60 -2.59 -18.02 9.55
CA ALA A 60 -1.39 -18.72 9.99
C ALA A 60 -0.83 -19.67 8.91
N GLY A 61 -1.54 -19.82 7.79
CA GLY A 61 -1.18 -20.72 6.69
C GLY A 61 -0.05 -20.21 5.83
N LYS A 62 0.33 -21.04 4.86
CA LYS A 62 1.39 -20.70 3.89
C LYS A 62 0.87 -19.72 2.84
N PRO A 63 1.70 -18.77 2.37
CA PRO A 63 1.29 -17.80 1.36
C PRO A 63 0.76 -18.44 0.05
N GLN A 64 1.26 -19.61 -0.31
CA GLN A 64 0.85 -20.34 -1.52
C GLN A 64 -0.63 -20.74 -1.49
N ASN A 65 -1.21 -20.87 -0.32
CA ASN A 65 -2.62 -21.25 -0.13
C ASN A 65 -3.58 -20.06 -0.20
N LEU A 66 -3.07 -18.83 -0.39
CA LEU A 66 -3.87 -17.61 -0.34
C LEU A 66 -4.57 -17.27 -1.66
N VAL A 67 -4.12 -17.83 -2.78
CA VAL A 67 -4.61 -17.45 -4.11
C VAL A 67 -6.14 -17.48 -4.22
N PRO A 68 -6.85 -18.52 -3.75
CA PRO A 68 -8.33 -18.54 -3.81
C PRO A 68 -9.00 -17.47 -2.97
N TRP A 69 -8.36 -17.02 -1.89
CA TRP A 69 -8.92 -16.03 -0.97
C TRP A 69 -8.89 -14.60 -1.53
N PHE A 70 -7.96 -14.34 -2.46
CA PHE A 70 -7.79 -13.02 -3.06
C PHE A 70 -8.59 -12.81 -4.35
N LYS A 71 -9.55 -13.66 -4.63
CA LYS A 71 -10.49 -13.44 -5.72
C LYS A 71 -11.52 -12.39 -5.33
N LYS A 72 -11.76 -11.43 -6.21
CA LYS A 72 -12.74 -10.35 -5.98
C LYS A 72 -14.16 -10.86 -5.72
N GLU A 73 -14.49 -12.05 -6.23
CA GLU A 73 -15.78 -12.70 -6.06
C GLU A 73 -15.97 -13.33 -4.68
N ASN A 74 -14.90 -13.53 -3.91
CA ASN A 74 -14.98 -14.12 -2.58
C ASN A 74 -15.67 -13.13 -1.62
N LYS A 75 -16.81 -13.52 -1.04
CA LYS A 75 -17.63 -12.68 -0.16
C LYS A 75 -17.21 -12.72 1.31
N THR A 76 -16.31 -13.62 1.69
CA THR A 76 -15.94 -13.84 3.09
C THR A 76 -14.70 -13.06 3.53
N THR A 77 -13.98 -12.44 2.62
CA THR A 77 -12.78 -11.67 2.91
C THR A 77 -13.07 -10.19 3.17
N TYR A 78 -12.15 -9.54 3.86
CA TYR A 78 -12.17 -8.08 4.00
C TYR A 78 -11.85 -7.44 2.65
N LYS A 79 -12.69 -6.52 2.23
CA LYS A 79 -12.55 -5.81 0.96
C LYS A 79 -12.83 -4.33 1.12
N GLY A 80 -12.20 -3.53 0.28
CA GLY A 80 -12.44 -2.11 0.23
C GLY A 80 -11.90 -1.46 -1.03
N LYS A 81 -11.94 -0.14 -1.02
CA LYS A 81 -11.37 0.70 -2.06
C LYS A 81 -10.25 1.53 -1.44
N TYR A 82 -9.14 1.63 -2.13
CA TYR A 82 -8.03 2.49 -1.73
C TYR A 82 -7.92 3.72 -2.62
N ALA A 83 -7.40 4.78 -2.04
CA ALA A 83 -6.94 5.95 -2.76
C ALA A 83 -5.46 6.16 -2.44
N ILE A 84 -4.67 6.42 -3.47
CA ILE A 84 -3.26 6.74 -3.33
C ILE A 84 -2.98 8.05 -4.07
N THR A 85 -2.33 8.99 -3.38
CA THR A 85 -1.92 10.28 -3.94
C THR A 85 -0.47 10.52 -3.51
N ASP A 86 0.41 10.64 -4.51
CA ASP A 86 1.85 10.61 -4.27
C ASP A 86 2.24 9.30 -3.56
N SER A 87 2.72 9.35 -2.34
CA SER A 87 3.00 8.15 -1.53
C SER A 87 1.97 7.92 -0.41
N ALA A 88 1.02 8.83 -0.22
CA ALA A 88 -0.03 8.71 0.78
C ALA A 88 -1.12 7.74 0.32
N ILE A 89 -1.43 6.77 1.16
CA ILE A 89 -2.47 5.77 0.87
C ILE A 89 -3.51 5.76 1.98
N LYS A 90 -4.76 5.61 1.59
CA LYS A 90 -5.89 5.54 2.51
C LYS A 90 -6.93 4.56 1.99
N PHE A 91 -7.42 3.70 2.87
CA PHE A 91 -8.48 2.76 2.55
C PHE A 91 -9.22 2.28 3.79
N SER A 92 -10.44 1.79 3.55
CA SER A 92 -11.23 1.09 4.56
C SER A 92 -11.62 -0.26 4.00
N MET A 93 -11.55 -1.28 4.84
CA MET A 93 -12.00 -2.63 4.49
C MET A 93 -13.17 -3.02 5.37
N THR A 94 -14.18 -3.63 4.77
CA THR A 94 -15.36 -4.11 5.46
C THR A 94 -15.56 -5.61 5.28
N SER A 95 -16.15 -6.22 6.29
CA SER A 95 -16.63 -7.60 6.29
C SER A 95 -17.92 -7.68 7.09
N GLU A 96 -18.49 -8.87 7.22
CA GLU A 96 -19.64 -9.10 8.11
C GLU A 96 -19.37 -8.72 9.56
N GLN A 97 -18.12 -8.72 9.99
CA GLN A 97 -17.71 -8.37 11.36
C GLN A 97 -17.62 -6.85 11.60
N GLY A 98 -17.51 -6.04 10.56
CA GLY A 98 -17.40 -4.59 10.66
C GLY A 98 -16.34 -3.98 9.76
N GLU A 99 -15.82 -2.84 10.15
CA GLU A 99 -14.93 -1.99 9.35
C GLU A 99 -13.59 -1.74 10.04
N VAL A 100 -12.54 -1.72 9.23
CA VAL A 100 -11.18 -1.33 9.66
C VAL A 100 -10.66 -0.25 8.72
N ASN A 101 -10.15 0.84 9.28
CA ASN A 101 -9.62 1.97 8.55
C ASN A 101 -8.09 1.95 8.57
N TYR A 102 -7.51 2.28 7.42
CA TYR A 102 -6.06 2.33 7.20
C TYR A 102 -5.67 3.68 6.62
N ASP A 103 -4.63 4.29 7.17
CA ASP A 103 -4.09 5.56 6.71
C ASP A 103 -2.56 5.55 6.85
N GLY A 104 -1.85 5.85 5.78
CA GLY A 104 -0.40 5.85 5.85
C GLY A 104 0.29 6.16 4.53
N ARG A 105 1.38 5.47 4.28
CA ARG A 105 2.23 5.77 3.13
C ARG A 105 2.93 4.53 2.59
N LEU A 106 3.25 4.59 1.30
CA LEU A 106 4.17 3.68 0.63
C LEU A 106 5.58 4.29 0.68
N THR A 107 6.53 3.54 1.20
CA THR A 107 7.93 3.98 1.33
C THR A 107 8.73 3.71 0.04
N PRO A 108 9.88 4.39 -0.19
CA PRO A 108 10.71 4.14 -1.36
C PRO A 108 11.24 2.71 -1.47
N ASP A 109 11.37 1.99 -0.35
CA ASP A 109 11.78 0.59 -0.29
C ASP A 109 10.62 -0.40 -0.39
N ASN A 110 9.48 0.05 -0.88
CA ASN A 110 8.28 -0.76 -1.13
C ASN A 110 7.66 -1.39 0.13
N LYS A 111 7.64 -0.63 1.21
CA LYS A 111 6.91 -0.98 2.42
C LYS A 111 5.70 -0.08 2.60
N LEU A 112 4.65 -0.62 3.20
CA LEU A 112 3.53 0.17 3.69
C LEU A 112 3.70 0.42 5.18
N VAL A 113 3.56 1.68 5.58
CA VAL A 113 3.50 2.08 6.99
C VAL A 113 2.11 2.64 7.22
N LEU A 114 1.30 1.91 7.98
CA LEU A 114 -0.12 2.18 8.14
C LEU A 114 -0.49 2.42 9.60
N ILE A 115 -1.32 3.44 9.83
CA ILE A 115 -2.07 3.57 11.07
C ILE A 115 -3.39 2.84 10.87
N VAL A 116 -3.65 1.84 11.72
CA VAL A 116 -4.81 0.97 11.64
C VAL A 116 -5.77 1.31 12.76
N LYS A 117 -7.03 1.54 12.41
CA LYS A 117 -8.12 1.78 13.36
C LYS A 117 -9.24 0.80 13.09
N SER A 118 -9.43 -0.13 14.00
CA SER A 118 -10.53 -1.10 13.92
C SER A 118 -11.77 -0.58 14.63
N LEU A 119 -12.89 -0.52 13.91
CA LEU A 119 -14.20 -0.22 14.50
C LEU A 119 -14.84 -1.47 15.11
N ILE A 120 -14.23 -2.64 14.93
CA ILE A 120 -14.73 -3.92 15.45
C ILE A 120 -14.39 -4.06 16.94
N ASN A 121 -13.13 -3.82 17.30
CA ASN A 121 -12.58 -4.04 18.65
C ASN A 121 -11.86 -2.82 19.23
N LYS A 122 -11.99 -1.65 18.59
CA LYS A 122 -11.33 -0.38 18.98
C LYS A 122 -9.80 -0.43 18.96
N TYR A 123 -9.19 -1.42 18.33
CA TYR A 123 -7.74 -1.47 18.15
C TYR A 123 -7.27 -0.28 17.33
N GLU A 124 -6.20 0.34 17.81
CA GLU A 124 -5.48 1.39 17.09
C GLU A 124 -3.98 1.15 17.23
N GLY A 125 -3.27 1.15 16.11
CA GLY A 125 -1.83 0.91 16.12
C GLY A 125 -1.18 1.21 14.78
N LYS A 126 0.16 1.25 14.81
CA LYS A 126 1.00 1.38 13.62
C LYS A 126 1.44 -0.01 13.18
N GLU A 127 1.24 -0.30 11.91
CA GLU A 127 1.66 -1.55 11.29
C GLU A 127 2.54 -1.29 10.07
N GLU A 128 3.51 -2.16 9.85
CA GLU A 128 4.36 -2.16 8.68
C GLU A 128 4.13 -3.41 7.85
N TYR A 129 4.15 -3.26 6.52
CA TYR A 129 3.96 -4.34 5.55
C TYR A 129 5.08 -4.30 4.53
N GLY A 130 5.69 -5.46 4.26
CA GLY A 130 6.67 -5.63 3.20
C GLY A 130 6.06 -6.32 1.98
N PHE A 131 6.56 -6.02 0.79
CA PHE A 131 6.07 -6.65 -0.44
C PHE A 131 6.68 -8.04 -0.63
N MET A 132 5.82 -9.00 -1.00
CA MET A 132 6.20 -10.37 -1.38
C MET A 132 5.64 -10.66 -2.76
N LYS A 133 6.52 -10.84 -3.74
CA LYS A 133 6.13 -11.25 -5.09
C LYS A 133 5.66 -12.71 -5.09
N MET A 134 4.54 -12.97 -5.77
CA MET A 134 3.95 -14.29 -5.89
C MET A 134 3.75 -14.64 -7.37
N GLU A 135 4.52 -15.55 -7.90
CA GLU A 135 4.43 -15.98 -9.31
C GLU A 135 3.08 -16.60 -9.65
N ALA A 136 2.41 -17.22 -8.68
CA ALA A 136 1.09 -17.83 -8.84
C ALA A 136 -0.07 -16.83 -8.90
N VAL A 137 0.18 -15.53 -8.71
CA VAL A 137 -0.85 -14.46 -8.69
C VAL A 137 -0.98 -13.86 -10.10
N LYS A 138 -1.19 -14.69 -11.07
CA LYS A 138 -1.48 -14.21 -12.43
C LYS A 138 -2.98 -14.06 -12.65
#